data_9be08657699ca4581f79929b04455dcf
#
_entry.id   9be08657699ca4581f79929b04455dcf
#
_cell.length_a   1.000
_cell.length_b   1.000
_cell.length_c   1.000
_cell.angle_alpha   90.00
_cell.angle_beta   90.00
_cell.angle_gamma   90.00
#
_symmetry.space_group_name_H-M   'P 1'
#
loop_
_entity.id
_entity.type
_entity.pdbx_description
1 polymer ?
#
loop_
_entity_poly.entity_id
_entity_poly.type
_entity_poly.pdbx_seq_one_letter_code
_entity_poly.pdbx_strand_id
1 'polypeptide(L)'
;KIDMFNGGGVERLGVHGSGATEAIHGVVLGGAAWDKNRKQQVATCFPQGYGLGETWDMELHKKVAEEMSYEARFIHQNPKYNRICGLILWAPNADLGRDIRWGRTEECYGEDPFFNGEMVVAYVKGMQGDNPKYWRTASLMKHFLANSNENGRGHTSSNFDETLFREYYSYPFMKGITKGGANALMTSYNSYNGIPCTIHPILRNILMKEWGFNGMITTDGGAFKMLKTDQKAFANMDSAAAACVKAGTTRFLDTYKEDLKKALDEGLVTEKELDQNIKGNLRILLRLGLMDDPINNPYSEIGIKDTVEPWTKQEVKDLVRLTVDKSVVLLKNDKGFLPLDVKKIKKIAVIGNRCDSVYGDWYGGKMSYRITPLMAIKEVAAANGIEVRFVPNDKEGLAQTTAA
;
A
#
# COMPACT_ATOMS: atom_id res chain seq x y z
N LYS A 1 -1.30 -23.42 -16.76
CA LYS A 1 -2.33 -22.40 -16.45
C LYS A 1 -2.45 -22.17 -14.95
N ILE A 2 -2.58 -23.23 -14.14
CA ILE A 2 -2.75 -23.11 -12.68
C ILE A 2 -1.61 -22.30 -12.03
N ASP A 3 -0.36 -22.52 -12.45
CA ASP A 3 0.79 -21.76 -11.91
C ASP A 3 0.69 -20.25 -12.13
N MET A 4 -0.01 -19.80 -13.16
CA MET A 4 -0.23 -18.39 -13.45
C MET A 4 -1.01 -17.63 -12.35
N PHE A 5 -1.80 -18.34 -11.56
CA PHE A 5 -2.53 -17.76 -10.41
C PHE A 5 -1.64 -17.42 -9.21
N ASN A 6 -0.34 -17.62 -9.31
CA ASN A 6 0.65 -17.18 -8.30
C ASN A 6 1.37 -15.86 -8.69
N GLY A 7 0.78 -15.03 -9.51
CA GLY A 7 1.40 -13.76 -9.94
C GLY A 7 2.16 -13.81 -11.26
N GLY A 8 1.93 -14.84 -12.07
CA GLY A 8 2.14 -14.78 -13.50
C GLY A 8 3.42 -15.40 -14.06
N GLY A 9 4.27 -16.06 -13.26
CA GLY A 9 5.47 -16.69 -13.81
C GLY A 9 5.22 -18.09 -14.37
N VAL A 10 5.76 -18.40 -15.57
CA VAL A 10 5.88 -19.74 -16.12
C VAL A 10 7.26 -19.86 -16.76
N GLU A 11 8.26 -20.20 -15.96
CA GLU A 11 9.68 -20.19 -16.34
C GLU A 11 9.97 -21.02 -17.61
N ARG A 12 9.36 -22.22 -17.73
CA ARG A 12 9.53 -23.06 -18.92
C ARG A 12 9.07 -22.41 -20.23
N LEU A 13 8.29 -21.33 -20.16
CA LEU A 13 7.84 -20.55 -21.32
C LEU A 13 8.57 -19.22 -21.43
N GLY A 14 9.59 -18.97 -20.61
CA GLY A 14 10.29 -17.69 -20.57
C GLY A 14 9.47 -16.55 -19.98
N VAL A 15 8.33 -16.85 -19.35
CA VAL A 15 7.49 -15.85 -18.71
C VAL A 15 7.92 -15.73 -17.23
N HIS A 16 8.57 -14.62 -16.92
CA HIS A 16 8.96 -14.31 -15.54
C HIS A 16 7.84 -13.60 -14.79
N GLY A 17 7.57 -14.03 -13.58
CA GLY A 17 6.63 -13.34 -12.69
C GLY A 17 7.18 -11.97 -12.25
N SER A 18 6.30 -11.01 -12.05
CA SER A 18 6.68 -9.67 -11.59
C SER A 18 7.01 -9.60 -10.10
N GLY A 19 6.58 -10.59 -9.32
CA GLY A 19 6.54 -10.47 -7.86
C GLY A 19 5.57 -9.39 -7.38
N ALA A 20 5.43 -9.29 -6.06
CA ALA A 20 4.66 -8.21 -5.44
C ALA A 20 5.33 -7.77 -4.14
N THR A 21 5.07 -6.51 -3.74
CA THR A 21 5.72 -5.88 -2.59
C THR A 21 4.76 -4.88 -1.94
N GLU A 22 4.76 -4.79 -0.62
CA GLU A 22 4.03 -3.75 0.12
C GLU A 22 4.65 -2.37 -0.13
N ALA A 23 3.80 -1.36 -0.30
CA ALA A 23 4.28 -0.02 -0.63
C ALA A 23 3.26 1.10 -0.33
N ILE A 24 2.66 1.15 0.87
CA ILE A 24 1.69 2.22 1.18
C ILE A 24 2.38 3.59 1.29
N HIS A 25 3.49 3.67 2.03
CA HIS A 25 4.24 4.93 2.20
C HIS A 25 5.78 4.73 2.17
N GLY A 26 6.21 3.68 1.53
CA GLY A 26 7.59 3.28 1.31
C GLY A 26 7.63 1.85 0.81
N VAL A 27 8.70 1.44 0.13
CA VAL A 27 8.82 0.07 -0.38
C VAL A 27 9.28 -0.85 0.76
N VAL A 28 8.45 -1.83 1.12
CA VAL A 28 8.71 -2.76 2.23
C VAL A 28 9.37 -4.03 1.73
N LEU A 29 10.64 -4.20 2.01
CA LEU A 29 11.45 -5.30 1.52
C LEU A 29 11.98 -6.16 2.65
N GLY A 30 11.86 -7.47 2.50
CA GLY A 30 12.37 -8.42 3.48
C GLY A 30 11.46 -8.61 4.70
N GLY A 31 10.24 -8.11 4.68
CA GLY A 31 9.24 -8.24 5.74
C GLY A 31 9.12 -7.01 6.63
N ALA A 32 8.26 -7.10 7.62
CA ALA A 32 7.94 -6.00 8.52
C ALA A 32 9.15 -5.46 9.28
N ALA A 33 9.14 -4.18 9.58
CA ALA A 33 10.24 -3.48 10.24
C ALA A 33 10.64 -4.08 11.61
N TRP A 34 9.75 -4.80 12.26
CA TRP A 34 10.00 -5.47 13.54
C TRP A 34 10.49 -6.93 13.42
N ASP A 35 10.48 -7.53 12.24
CA ASP A 35 10.98 -8.91 12.05
C ASP A 35 12.52 -8.92 12.04
N LYS A 36 13.09 -9.10 13.21
CA LYS A 36 14.54 -9.12 13.44
C LYS A 36 15.27 -10.25 12.68
N ASN A 37 14.54 -11.26 12.22
CA ASN A 37 15.11 -12.42 11.52
C ASN A 37 15.25 -12.20 10.01
N ARG A 38 14.69 -11.13 9.46
CA ARG A 38 14.74 -10.82 8.03
C ARG A 38 15.75 -9.72 7.74
N LYS A 39 16.57 -9.92 6.70
CA LYS A 39 17.40 -8.87 6.15
C LYS A 39 16.53 -7.89 5.37
N GLN A 40 16.12 -6.83 6.05
CA GLN A 40 15.39 -5.77 5.42
C GLN A 40 16.30 -4.92 4.54
N GLN A 41 15.84 -4.65 3.32
CA GLN A 41 16.46 -3.68 2.44
C GLN A 41 15.96 -2.28 2.80
N VAL A 42 16.89 -1.33 2.83
CA VAL A 42 16.59 0.09 3.03
C VAL A 42 15.85 0.65 1.80
N ALA A 43 14.86 1.48 2.06
CA ALA A 43 14.17 2.32 1.08
C ALA A 43 13.75 3.64 1.75
N THR A 44 13.23 4.59 0.96
CA THR A 44 12.67 5.82 1.51
C THR A 44 11.33 5.54 2.20
N CYS A 45 11.14 6.12 3.39
CA CYS A 45 9.88 6.11 4.10
C CYS A 45 9.30 7.51 4.16
N PHE A 46 8.06 7.64 3.72
CA PHE A 46 7.26 8.85 3.78
C PHE A 46 6.30 8.79 4.98
N PRO A 47 5.57 9.86 5.32
CA PRO A 47 4.47 9.79 6.27
C PRO A 47 3.47 8.69 5.90
N GLN A 48 2.83 8.10 6.91
CA GLN A 48 1.74 7.12 6.71
C GLN A 48 0.61 7.69 5.83
N GLY A 49 -0.25 6.83 5.30
CA GLY A 49 -1.37 7.22 4.44
C GLY A 49 -2.19 8.37 5.01
N TYR A 50 -2.49 8.32 6.31
CA TYR A 50 -3.17 9.39 7.03
C TYR A 50 -2.40 10.72 6.96
N GLY A 51 -1.10 10.72 7.28
CA GLY A 51 -0.26 11.92 7.17
C GLY A 51 -0.12 12.43 5.73
N LEU A 52 -0.11 11.55 4.74
CA LEU A 52 -0.15 11.94 3.33
C LEU A 52 -1.48 12.63 2.98
N GLY A 53 -2.61 12.14 3.52
CA GLY A 53 -3.92 12.77 3.39
C GLY A 53 -3.96 14.17 3.97
N GLU A 54 -3.37 14.39 5.15
CA GLU A 54 -3.30 15.70 5.80
C GLU A 54 -2.56 16.77 4.99
N THR A 55 -1.77 16.38 4.00
CA THR A 55 -1.11 17.35 3.09
C THR A 55 -2.10 18.08 2.19
N TRP A 56 -3.25 17.50 1.88
CA TRP A 56 -4.24 18.01 0.90
C TRP A 56 -3.63 18.36 -0.48
N ASP A 57 -2.52 17.69 -0.83
CA ASP A 57 -1.71 18.01 -2.01
C ASP A 57 -1.52 16.77 -2.91
N MET A 58 -2.41 16.63 -3.89
CA MET A 58 -2.41 15.52 -4.84
C MET A 58 -1.15 15.48 -5.71
N GLU A 59 -0.60 16.67 -6.05
CA GLU A 59 0.62 16.75 -6.86
C GLU A 59 1.84 16.30 -6.05
N LEU A 60 1.93 16.67 -4.78
CA LEU A 60 2.96 16.16 -3.87
C LEU A 60 2.82 14.65 -3.70
N HIS A 61 1.57 14.17 -3.51
CA HIS A 61 1.31 12.74 -3.35
C HIS A 61 1.68 11.93 -4.60
N LYS A 62 1.42 12.47 -5.79
CA LYS A 62 1.90 11.88 -7.06
C LYS A 62 3.42 11.77 -7.07
N LYS A 63 4.15 12.83 -6.69
CA LYS A 63 5.63 12.80 -6.62
C LYS A 63 6.16 11.77 -5.61
N VAL A 64 5.52 11.63 -4.45
CA VAL A 64 5.85 10.58 -3.48
C VAL A 64 5.71 9.20 -4.13
N ALA A 65 4.60 8.95 -4.82
CA ALA A 65 4.37 7.69 -5.51
C ALA A 65 5.35 7.45 -6.68
N GLU A 66 5.73 8.51 -7.39
CA GLU A 66 6.76 8.46 -8.45
C GLU A 66 8.11 8.01 -7.90
N GLU A 67 8.53 8.56 -6.75
CA GLU A 67 9.79 8.16 -6.10
C GLU A 67 9.73 6.73 -5.61
N MET A 68 8.65 6.33 -4.92
CA MET A 68 8.48 4.95 -4.46
C MET A 68 8.52 3.94 -5.61
N SER A 69 7.88 4.26 -6.74
CA SER A 69 7.88 3.40 -7.92
C SER A 69 9.25 3.34 -8.60
N TYR A 70 10.00 4.44 -8.57
CA TYR A 70 11.38 4.48 -9.05
C TYR A 70 12.28 3.61 -8.19
N GLU A 71 12.21 3.71 -6.87
CA GLU A 71 12.96 2.86 -5.93
C GLU A 71 12.61 1.37 -6.11
N ALA A 72 11.34 1.05 -6.25
CA ALA A 72 10.91 -0.33 -6.49
C ALA A 72 11.51 -0.89 -7.79
N ARG A 73 11.47 -0.12 -8.88
CA ARG A 73 12.07 -0.51 -10.15
C ARG A 73 13.58 -0.61 -10.06
N PHE A 74 14.24 0.34 -9.38
CA PHE A 74 15.67 0.35 -9.10
C PHE A 74 16.11 -0.94 -8.39
N ILE A 75 15.45 -1.29 -7.30
CA ILE A 75 15.76 -2.49 -6.52
C ILE A 75 15.45 -3.77 -7.30
N HIS A 76 14.37 -3.77 -8.09
CA HIS A 76 14.01 -4.92 -8.92
C HIS A 76 15.07 -5.24 -9.97
N GLN A 77 15.62 -4.22 -10.63
CA GLN A 77 16.47 -4.38 -11.79
C GLN A 77 17.96 -4.41 -11.46
N ASN A 78 18.38 -3.72 -10.39
CA ASN A 78 19.78 -3.66 -10.02
C ASN A 78 20.29 -5.03 -9.51
N PRO A 79 21.35 -5.58 -10.14
CA PRO A 79 21.88 -6.90 -9.81
C PRO A 79 22.24 -7.08 -8.32
N LYS A 80 22.64 -6.00 -7.64
CA LYS A 80 22.97 -6.00 -6.21
C LYS A 80 21.84 -6.55 -5.33
N TYR A 81 20.59 -6.35 -5.74
CA TYR A 81 19.42 -6.69 -4.92
C TYR A 81 18.73 -7.98 -5.33
N ASN A 82 19.23 -8.67 -6.36
CA ASN A 82 18.74 -10.00 -6.77
C ASN A 82 17.21 -10.08 -6.90
N ARG A 83 16.56 -9.04 -7.46
CA ARG A 83 15.11 -8.97 -7.68
C ARG A 83 14.24 -9.15 -6.44
N ILE A 84 14.71 -8.78 -5.26
CA ILE A 84 13.95 -8.92 -4.01
C ILE A 84 12.68 -8.07 -3.96
N CYS A 85 12.56 -7.06 -4.81
CA CYS A 85 11.37 -6.22 -4.96
C CYS A 85 10.52 -6.70 -6.12
N GLY A 86 9.24 -6.95 -5.87
CA GLY A 86 8.24 -7.15 -6.92
C GLY A 86 7.79 -5.82 -7.52
N LEU A 87 7.30 -5.87 -8.77
CA LEU A 87 6.81 -4.69 -9.48
C LEU A 87 5.30 -4.48 -9.39
N ILE A 88 4.58 -5.37 -8.75
CA ILE A 88 3.17 -5.15 -8.36
C ILE A 88 3.20 -4.63 -6.92
N LEU A 89 2.92 -3.34 -6.74
CA LEU A 89 2.93 -2.71 -5.44
C LEU A 89 1.53 -2.76 -4.81
N TRP A 90 1.42 -3.35 -3.62
CA TRP A 90 0.16 -3.54 -2.90
C TRP A 90 -0.27 -2.24 -2.22
N ALA A 91 -0.58 -1.27 -3.04
CA ALA A 91 -0.98 0.08 -2.70
C ALA A 91 -1.65 0.78 -3.90
N PRO A 92 -2.47 1.82 -3.66
CA PRO A 92 -2.78 2.44 -2.37
C PRO A 92 -3.79 1.64 -1.56
N ASN A 93 -3.91 1.95 -0.25
CA ASN A 93 -5.10 1.63 0.51
C ASN A 93 -6.20 2.64 0.13
N ALA A 94 -7.25 2.14 -0.52
CA ALA A 94 -8.38 2.95 -0.98
C ALA A 94 -9.61 2.82 -0.05
N ASP A 95 -9.45 2.15 1.10
CA ASP A 95 -10.46 2.13 2.16
C ASP A 95 -10.63 3.53 2.75
N LEU A 96 -11.79 3.79 3.36
CA LEU A 96 -12.09 5.07 4.01
C LEU A 96 -11.75 5.02 5.50
N GLY A 97 -10.97 5.98 5.96
CA GLY A 97 -10.63 6.18 7.37
C GLY A 97 -11.78 6.79 8.16
N ARG A 98 -12.97 6.19 8.10
CA ARG A 98 -14.24 6.76 8.60
C ARG A 98 -14.42 6.72 10.12
N ASP A 99 -13.66 5.87 10.80
CA ASP A 99 -13.79 5.67 12.25
C ASP A 99 -12.41 5.44 12.87
N ILE A 100 -12.04 6.29 13.83
CA ILE A 100 -10.74 6.23 14.53
C ILE A 100 -10.53 4.94 15.33
N ARG A 101 -11.58 4.17 15.59
CA ARG A 101 -11.49 2.87 16.29
C ARG A 101 -11.01 1.74 15.39
N TRP A 102 -11.04 1.93 14.07
CA TRP A 102 -10.51 0.94 13.15
C TRP A 102 -8.98 0.92 13.21
N GLY A 103 -8.41 -0.25 13.45
CA GLY A 103 -6.97 -0.43 13.68
C GLY A 103 -6.06 -0.20 12.46
N ARG A 104 -6.63 0.11 11.27
CA ARG A 104 -5.88 0.40 10.04
C ARG A 104 -6.21 1.77 9.45
N THR A 105 -6.78 2.66 10.24
CA THR A 105 -7.12 4.03 9.81
C THR A 105 -5.88 4.79 9.30
N GLU A 106 -4.72 4.55 9.87
CA GLU A 106 -3.46 5.21 9.48
C GLU A 106 -3.00 4.88 8.05
N GLU A 107 -3.53 3.82 7.45
CA GLU A 107 -3.21 3.46 6.06
C GLU A 107 -4.01 4.28 5.04
N CYS A 108 -5.10 4.93 5.46
CA CYS A 108 -6.05 5.62 4.60
C CYS A 108 -5.73 7.12 4.50
N TYR A 109 -6.20 7.77 3.44
CA TYR A 109 -5.97 9.21 3.24
C TYR A 109 -6.99 10.11 3.97
N GLY A 110 -8.14 9.57 4.37
CA GLY A 110 -9.18 10.30 5.08
C GLY A 110 -10.54 9.60 5.00
N GLU A 111 -11.56 10.29 5.52
CA GLU A 111 -12.93 9.76 5.60
C GLU A 111 -13.81 10.16 4.41
N ASP A 112 -13.48 11.25 3.72
CA ASP A 112 -14.23 11.76 2.58
C ASP A 112 -13.95 10.93 1.32
N PRO A 113 -14.96 10.36 0.66
CA PRO A 113 -14.77 9.47 -0.48
C PRO A 113 -14.25 10.20 -1.72
N PHE A 114 -14.64 11.47 -1.94
CA PHE A 114 -14.18 12.25 -3.07
C PHE A 114 -12.68 12.57 -2.92
N PHE A 115 -12.30 13.13 -1.78
CA PHE A 115 -10.90 13.44 -1.47
C PHE A 115 -10.01 12.20 -1.53
N ASN A 116 -10.44 11.11 -0.88
CA ASN A 116 -9.73 9.84 -0.91
C ASN A 116 -9.58 9.34 -2.36
N GLY A 117 -10.63 9.47 -3.17
CA GLY A 117 -10.60 9.12 -4.59
C GLY A 117 -9.57 9.92 -5.39
N GLU A 118 -9.42 11.24 -5.15
CA GLU A 118 -8.41 12.08 -5.81
C GLU A 118 -6.99 11.68 -5.36
N MET A 119 -6.78 11.41 -4.07
CA MET A 119 -5.50 10.92 -3.56
C MET A 119 -5.13 9.56 -4.18
N VAL A 120 -6.09 8.62 -4.28
CA VAL A 120 -5.91 7.34 -4.96
C VAL A 120 -5.52 7.52 -6.43
N VAL A 121 -6.19 8.43 -7.16
CA VAL A 121 -5.85 8.73 -8.57
C VAL A 121 -4.42 9.25 -8.70
N ALA A 122 -4.03 10.18 -7.84
CA ALA A 122 -2.67 10.76 -7.83
C ALA A 122 -1.62 9.66 -7.57
N TYR A 123 -1.86 8.82 -6.58
CA TYR A 123 -0.98 7.71 -6.24
C TYR A 123 -0.83 6.72 -7.41
N VAL A 124 -1.94 6.25 -7.98
CA VAL A 124 -1.93 5.29 -9.09
C VAL A 124 -1.14 5.83 -10.28
N LYS A 125 -1.37 7.10 -10.66
CA LYS A 125 -0.63 7.74 -11.74
C LYS A 125 0.86 7.84 -11.45
N GLY A 126 1.22 8.25 -10.23
CA GLY A 126 2.62 8.31 -9.81
C GLY A 126 3.32 6.94 -9.87
N MET A 127 2.65 5.90 -9.37
CA MET A 127 3.18 4.54 -9.40
C MET A 127 3.37 4.00 -10.82
N GLN A 128 2.41 4.21 -11.69
CA GLN A 128 2.45 3.67 -13.04
C GLN A 128 3.32 4.49 -14.01
N GLY A 129 3.46 5.79 -13.75
CA GLY A 129 4.15 6.73 -14.62
C GLY A 129 3.33 7.10 -15.86
N ASP A 130 3.88 8.00 -16.67
CA ASP A 130 3.14 8.67 -17.75
C ASP A 130 3.32 8.00 -19.13
N ASN A 131 4.05 6.88 -19.22
CA ASN A 131 4.23 6.21 -20.51
C ASN A 131 2.93 5.50 -20.95
N PRO A 132 2.43 5.71 -22.18
CA PRO A 132 1.15 5.17 -22.61
C PRO A 132 1.14 3.66 -22.78
N LYS A 133 2.31 3.03 -23.01
CA LYS A 133 2.46 1.59 -23.25
C LYS A 133 2.93 0.86 -21.99
N TYR A 134 3.92 1.41 -21.29
CA TYR A 134 4.58 0.72 -20.18
C TYR A 134 4.36 1.41 -18.84
N TRP A 135 4.29 0.63 -17.80
CA TRP A 135 4.24 1.11 -16.42
C TRP A 135 5.59 0.95 -15.72
N ARG A 136 5.92 1.92 -14.88
CA ARG A 136 7.10 1.81 -13.99
C ARG A 136 6.87 0.69 -12.99
N THR A 137 5.71 0.67 -12.33
CA THR A 137 5.19 -0.39 -11.47
C THR A 137 3.69 -0.53 -11.68
N ALA A 138 3.10 -1.62 -11.23
CA ALA A 138 1.65 -1.77 -11.23
C ALA A 138 1.12 -1.44 -9.83
N SER A 139 0.18 -0.50 -9.75
CA SER A 139 -0.53 -0.17 -8.52
C SER A 139 -1.67 -1.16 -8.29
N LEU A 140 -1.69 -1.79 -7.11
CA LEU A 140 -2.73 -2.73 -6.69
C LEU A 140 -3.51 -2.13 -5.53
N MET A 141 -4.71 -1.62 -5.81
CA MET A 141 -5.58 -1.02 -4.81
C MET A 141 -6.16 -2.06 -3.84
N LYS A 142 -6.30 -1.67 -2.57
CA LYS A 142 -6.82 -2.55 -1.52
C LYS A 142 -7.64 -1.77 -0.49
N HIS A 143 -8.55 -2.38 0.25
CA HIS A 143 -9.06 -3.75 0.13
C HIS A 143 -10.52 -3.70 -0.31
N PHE A 144 -10.85 -4.24 -1.44
CA PHE A 144 -12.19 -4.16 -1.99
C PHE A 144 -13.07 -5.28 -1.41
N LEU A 145 -14.05 -5.00 -0.54
CA LEU A 145 -14.70 -3.73 -0.29
C LEU A 145 -15.04 -3.58 1.20
N ALA A 146 -15.08 -2.31 1.67
CA ALA A 146 -15.59 -1.95 2.99
C ALA A 146 -14.96 -2.72 4.16
N ASN A 147 -13.64 -2.93 4.13
CA ASN A 147 -12.86 -3.53 5.21
C ASN A 147 -12.55 -2.45 6.25
N SER A 148 -13.48 -2.23 7.19
CA SER A 148 -13.38 -1.16 8.19
C SER A 148 -13.53 -1.68 9.62
N ASN A 149 -13.22 -2.97 9.86
CA ASN A 149 -13.27 -3.62 11.15
C ASN A 149 -12.24 -4.75 11.23
N GLU A 150 -11.23 -4.60 12.10
CA GLU A 150 -10.22 -5.64 12.29
C GLU A 150 -10.69 -6.77 13.22
N ASN A 151 -11.56 -6.46 14.17
CA ASN A 151 -12.05 -7.46 15.12
C ASN A 151 -13.04 -8.41 14.44
N GLY A 152 -12.61 -9.66 14.24
CA GLY A 152 -13.44 -10.68 13.60
C GLY A 152 -13.68 -10.43 12.11
N ARG A 153 -12.78 -9.72 11.41
CA ARG A 153 -12.94 -9.37 9.98
C ARG A 153 -13.25 -10.55 9.06
N GLY A 154 -12.79 -11.75 9.39
CA GLY A 154 -13.13 -12.98 8.65
C GLY A 154 -14.54 -13.49 8.88
N HIS A 155 -15.29 -12.95 9.85
CA HIS A 155 -16.65 -13.37 10.20
C HIS A 155 -17.69 -12.26 10.02
N THR A 156 -17.27 -11.02 9.79
CA THR A 156 -18.16 -9.87 9.72
C THR A 156 -18.68 -9.63 8.31
N SER A 157 -19.87 -9.06 8.24
CA SER A 157 -20.49 -8.59 7.00
C SER A 157 -20.77 -7.10 7.10
N SER A 158 -20.26 -6.32 6.15
CA SER A 158 -20.60 -4.92 5.97
C SER A 158 -21.90 -4.85 5.17
N ASN A 159 -23.01 -4.42 5.82
CA ASN A 159 -24.32 -4.44 5.21
C ASN A 159 -24.83 -3.01 4.96
N PHE A 160 -25.07 -2.69 3.70
CA PHE A 160 -25.56 -1.38 3.27
C PHE A 160 -26.16 -1.48 1.86
N ASP A 161 -26.92 -0.46 1.48
CA ASP A 161 -27.61 -0.38 0.20
C ASP A 161 -26.68 -0.01 -0.99
N GLU A 162 -27.25 0.00 -2.18
CA GLU A 162 -26.52 0.31 -3.40
C GLU A 162 -26.07 1.78 -3.46
N THR A 163 -26.82 2.70 -2.87
CA THR A 163 -26.44 4.13 -2.82
C THR A 163 -25.16 4.29 -2.05
N LEU A 164 -25.09 3.74 -0.82
CA LEU A 164 -23.90 3.80 0.00
C LEU A 164 -22.72 3.01 -0.62
N PHE A 165 -23.02 1.92 -1.35
CA PHE A 165 -22.01 1.23 -2.14
C PHE A 165 -21.38 2.17 -3.18
N ARG A 166 -22.19 2.82 -4.03
CA ARG A 166 -21.71 3.60 -5.17
C ARG A 166 -21.12 4.95 -4.79
N GLU A 167 -21.73 5.64 -3.84
CA GLU A 167 -21.37 7.02 -3.51
C GLU A 167 -20.32 7.12 -2.40
N TYR A 168 -20.10 6.04 -1.65
CA TYR A 168 -19.21 6.05 -0.49
C TYR A 168 -18.13 4.98 -0.58
N TYR A 169 -18.43 3.72 -0.26
CA TYR A 169 -17.41 2.70 -0.09
C TYR A 169 -16.66 2.31 -1.36
N SER A 170 -17.31 2.28 -2.50
CA SER A 170 -16.66 1.89 -3.76
C SER A 170 -16.11 3.07 -4.56
N TYR A 171 -16.46 4.31 -4.19
CA TYR A 171 -16.10 5.50 -4.93
C TYR A 171 -14.58 5.69 -5.13
N PRO A 172 -13.71 5.57 -4.10
CA PRO A 172 -12.26 5.68 -4.30
C PRO A 172 -11.70 4.62 -5.26
N PHE A 173 -12.23 3.39 -5.20
CA PHE A 173 -11.84 2.31 -6.11
C PHE A 173 -12.28 2.60 -7.55
N MET A 174 -13.52 3.05 -7.73
CA MET A 174 -14.03 3.44 -9.05
C MET A 174 -13.17 4.56 -9.67
N LYS A 175 -12.82 5.58 -8.89
CA LYS A 175 -11.93 6.66 -9.33
C LYS A 175 -10.55 6.15 -9.69
N GLY A 176 -9.94 5.32 -8.85
CA GLY A 176 -8.62 4.72 -9.10
C GLY A 176 -8.57 3.91 -10.38
N ILE A 177 -9.64 3.18 -10.71
CA ILE A 177 -9.75 2.42 -11.96
C ILE A 177 -10.01 3.35 -13.15
N THR A 178 -11.08 4.14 -13.10
CA THR A 178 -11.58 4.86 -14.28
C THR A 178 -10.81 6.14 -14.58
N LYS A 179 -10.19 6.78 -13.60
CA LYS A 179 -9.41 8.03 -13.73
C LYS A 179 -7.92 7.83 -13.47
N GLY A 180 -7.56 6.93 -12.56
CA GLY A 180 -6.17 6.58 -12.26
C GLY A 180 -5.58 5.56 -13.23
N GLY A 181 -6.41 4.70 -13.82
CA GLY A 181 -5.98 3.62 -14.70
C GLY A 181 -5.40 2.42 -13.95
N ALA A 182 -5.74 2.26 -12.66
CA ALA A 182 -5.34 1.07 -11.90
C ALA A 182 -5.95 -0.18 -12.52
N ASN A 183 -5.14 -1.22 -12.65
CA ASN A 183 -5.58 -2.48 -13.23
C ASN A 183 -5.16 -3.70 -12.37
N ALA A 184 -4.95 -3.47 -11.09
CA ALA A 184 -4.79 -4.52 -10.09
C ALA A 184 -5.57 -4.14 -8.82
N LEU A 185 -6.17 -5.13 -8.15
CA LEU A 185 -7.05 -4.95 -7.00
C LEU A 185 -6.98 -6.16 -6.08
N MET A 186 -7.05 -5.92 -4.77
CA MET A 186 -7.12 -6.94 -3.73
C MET A 186 -8.51 -6.94 -3.10
N THR A 187 -9.13 -8.10 -3.00
CA THR A 187 -10.40 -8.27 -2.29
C THR A 187 -10.18 -8.30 -0.78
N SER A 188 -11.15 -7.80 -0.02
CA SER A 188 -11.09 -7.76 1.43
C SER A 188 -11.48 -9.08 2.11
N TYR A 189 -11.21 -9.16 3.42
CA TYR A 189 -11.52 -10.34 4.25
C TYR A 189 -13.00 -10.52 4.60
N ASN A 190 -13.73 -9.41 4.74
CA ASN A 190 -15.12 -9.40 5.19
C ASN A 190 -16.08 -9.85 4.09
N SER A 191 -17.32 -10.02 4.48
CA SER A 191 -18.44 -10.14 3.55
C SER A 191 -19.08 -8.75 3.28
N TYR A 192 -19.73 -8.61 2.14
CA TYR A 192 -20.62 -7.52 1.82
C TYR A 192 -22.04 -8.10 1.60
N ASN A 193 -23.01 -7.60 2.35
CA ASN A 193 -24.41 -8.10 2.34
C ASN A 193 -24.50 -9.64 2.40
N GLY A 194 -23.69 -10.25 3.30
CA GLY A 194 -23.68 -11.68 3.55
C GLY A 194 -22.85 -12.52 2.58
N ILE A 195 -22.32 -11.94 1.49
CA ILE A 195 -21.47 -12.68 0.53
C ILE A 195 -20.01 -12.27 0.72
N PRO A 196 -19.07 -13.23 0.87
CA PRO A 196 -17.63 -12.93 0.98
C PRO A 196 -17.13 -12.08 -0.19
N CYS A 197 -16.39 -11.02 0.10
CA CYS A 197 -15.89 -10.10 -0.93
C CYS A 197 -15.01 -10.79 -1.98
N THR A 198 -14.30 -11.85 -1.58
CA THR A 198 -13.44 -12.66 -2.46
C THR A 198 -14.21 -13.36 -3.60
N ILE A 199 -15.52 -13.63 -3.41
CA ILE A 199 -16.37 -14.31 -4.39
C ILE A 199 -17.61 -13.50 -4.77
N HIS A 200 -17.65 -12.22 -4.38
CA HIS A 200 -18.86 -11.41 -4.54
C HIS A 200 -19.16 -11.10 -6.01
N PRO A 201 -20.44 -11.20 -6.44
CA PRO A 201 -20.85 -10.90 -7.81
C PRO A 201 -20.51 -9.49 -8.31
N ILE A 202 -20.31 -8.51 -7.41
CA ILE A 202 -19.88 -7.15 -7.77
C ILE A 202 -18.56 -7.14 -8.56
N LEU A 203 -17.66 -8.12 -8.35
CA LEU A 203 -16.41 -8.24 -9.08
C LEU A 203 -16.65 -8.39 -10.59
N ARG A 204 -17.65 -9.17 -10.98
CA ARG A 204 -18.02 -9.34 -12.39
C ARG A 204 -18.95 -8.24 -12.88
N ASN A 205 -19.98 -7.91 -12.09
CA ASN A 205 -21.08 -7.07 -12.57
C ASN A 205 -20.71 -5.58 -12.53
N ILE A 206 -20.06 -5.12 -11.48
CA ILE A 206 -19.70 -3.71 -11.32
C ILE A 206 -18.25 -3.48 -11.79
N LEU A 207 -17.28 -4.14 -11.14
CA LEU A 207 -15.86 -3.89 -11.39
C LEU A 207 -15.50 -4.14 -12.88
N MET A 208 -15.84 -5.33 -13.40
CA MET A 208 -15.46 -5.69 -14.77
C MET A 208 -16.40 -5.09 -15.84
N LYS A 209 -17.74 -5.21 -15.66
CA LYS A 209 -18.69 -4.81 -16.71
C LYS A 209 -18.96 -3.30 -16.73
N GLU A 210 -19.17 -2.67 -15.57
CA GLU A 210 -19.50 -1.25 -15.54
C GLU A 210 -18.24 -0.37 -15.57
N TRP A 211 -17.19 -0.69 -14.78
CA TRP A 211 -15.99 0.13 -14.70
C TRP A 211 -14.93 -0.26 -15.73
N GLY A 212 -15.13 -1.34 -16.47
CA GLY A 212 -14.23 -1.80 -17.53
C GLY A 212 -12.92 -2.42 -17.03
N PHE A 213 -12.86 -2.83 -15.76
CA PHE A 213 -11.67 -3.46 -15.19
C PHE A 213 -11.39 -4.81 -15.84
N ASN A 214 -10.16 -5.02 -16.28
CA ASN A 214 -9.76 -6.25 -16.98
C ASN A 214 -8.39 -6.79 -16.53
N GLY A 215 -7.92 -6.34 -15.37
CA GLY A 215 -6.61 -6.64 -14.84
C GLY A 215 -6.59 -7.77 -13.80
N MET A 216 -5.72 -7.60 -12.82
CA MET A 216 -5.48 -8.58 -11.76
C MET A 216 -6.45 -8.39 -10.58
N ILE A 217 -7.16 -9.45 -10.20
CA ILE A 217 -7.86 -9.53 -8.93
C ILE A 217 -7.13 -10.56 -8.05
N THR A 218 -6.60 -10.12 -6.92
CA THR A 218 -5.96 -11.00 -5.94
C THR A 218 -6.82 -11.17 -4.69
N THR A 219 -6.74 -12.32 -4.05
CA THR A 219 -7.23 -12.47 -2.66
C THR A 219 -6.29 -11.75 -1.71
N ASP A 220 -6.76 -11.31 -0.56
CA ASP A 220 -5.87 -10.94 0.54
C ASP A 220 -5.25 -12.20 1.17
N GLY A 221 -4.17 -12.04 1.94
CA GLY A 221 -3.46 -13.16 2.55
C GLY A 221 -4.31 -13.93 3.56
N GLY A 222 -4.55 -15.21 3.32
CA GLY A 222 -5.45 -16.04 4.12
C GLY A 222 -6.93 -15.96 3.72
N ALA A 223 -7.35 -14.98 2.92
CA ALA A 223 -8.77 -14.77 2.58
C ALA A 223 -9.39 -15.95 1.82
N PHE A 224 -8.65 -16.63 0.96
CA PHE A 224 -9.11 -17.83 0.28
C PHE A 224 -9.42 -18.95 1.28
N LYS A 225 -8.52 -19.20 2.23
CA LYS A 225 -8.73 -20.21 3.29
C LYS A 225 -9.93 -19.85 4.17
N MET A 226 -10.14 -18.56 4.46
CA MET A 226 -11.23 -18.07 5.30
C MET A 226 -12.62 -18.37 4.71
N LEU A 227 -12.76 -18.57 3.41
CA LEU A 227 -14.02 -18.99 2.79
C LEU A 227 -14.56 -20.28 3.42
N LYS A 228 -13.67 -21.18 3.85
CA LYS A 228 -14.03 -22.42 4.56
C LYS A 228 -13.95 -22.27 6.07
N THR A 229 -12.85 -21.71 6.60
CA THR A 229 -12.55 -21.76 8.04
C THR A 229 -13.38 -20.79 8.86
N ASP A 230 -13.57 -19.57 8.36
CA ASP A 230 -14.17 -18.48 9.08
C ASP A 230 -15.60 -18.17 8.59
N GLN A 231 -15.74 -17.92 7.31
CA GLN A 231 -17.01 -17.55 6.69
C GLN A 231 -17.98 -18.74 6.51
N LYS A 232 -17.47 -19.99 6.58
CA LYS A 232 -18.26 -21.23 6.40
C LYS A 232 -19.06 -21.27 5.09
N ALA A 233 -18.59 -20.54 4.07
CA ALA A 233 -19.26 -20.45 2.78
C ALA A 233 -19.14 -21.73 1.95
N PHE A 234 -18.10 -22.54 2.21
CA PHE A 234 -17.85 -23.80 1.50
C PHE A 234 -17.42 -24.92 2.46
N ALA A 235 -17.85 -26.14 2.17
CA ALA A 235 -17.39 -27.34 2.85
C ALA A 235 -15.97 -27.76 2.40
N ASN A 236 -15.63 -27.52 1.13
CA ASN A 236 -14.38 -27.95 0.48
C ASN A 236 -13.64 -26.76 -0.13
N MET A 237 -12.31 -26.85 -0.19
CA MET A 237 -11.49 -25.79 -0.77
C MET A 237 -11.49 -25.78 -2.31
N ASP A 238 -11.72 -26.93 -2.95
CA ASP A 238 -11.92 -27.04 -4.40
C ASP A 238 -13.14 -26.24 -4.88
N SER A 239 -14.27 -26.37 -4.18
CA SER A 239 -15.47 -25.57 -4.46
C SER A 239 -15.24 -24.07 -4.20
N ALA A 240 -14.48 -23.72 -3.16
CA ALA A 240 -14.07 -22.35 -2.90
C ALA A 240 -13.16 -21.80 -4.02
N ALA A 241 -12.19 -22.60 -4.50
CA ALA A 241 -11.32 -22.22 -5.62
C ALA A 241 -12.12 -21.98 -6.90
N ALA A 242 -13.08 -22.87 -7.19
CA ALA A 242 -13.98 -22.70 -8.32
C ALA A 242 -14.81 -21.41 -8.24
N ALA A 243 -15.35 -21.09 -7.06
CA ALA A 243 -16.11 -19.87 -6.83
C ALA A 243 -15.25 -18.61 -7.03
N CYS A 244 -14.00 -18.61 -6.53
CA CYS A 244 -13.04 -17.53 -6.75
C CYS A 244 -12.76 -17.30 -8.24
N VAL A 245 -12.49 -18.35 -9.00
CA VAL A 245 -12.27 -18.26 -10.46
C VAL A 245 -13.50 -17.71 -11.16
N LYS A 246 -14.69 -18.21 -10.83
CA LYS A 246 -15.96 -17.72 -11.39
C LYS A 246 -16.23 -16.27 -11.03
N ALA A 247 -15.84 -15.81 -9.85
CA ALA A 247 -15.93 -14.41 -9.45
C ALA A 247 -14.90 -13.51 -10.16
N GLY A 248 -13.83 -14.08 -10.71
CA GLY A 248 -12.83 -13.32 -11.48
C GLY A 248 -11.44 -13.24 -10.83
N THR A 249 -11.20 -13.96 -9.75
CA THR A 249 -9.88 -14.04 -9.12
C THR A 249 -8.83 -14.52 -10.13
N THR A 250 -7.73 -13.78 -10.23
CA THR A 250 -6.60 -14.08 -11.11
C THR A 250 -5.36 -14.49 -10.34
N ARG A 251 -5.34 -14.22 -9.01
CA ARG A 251 -4.21 -14.52 -8.14
C ARG A 251 -4.70 -14.90 -6.74
N PHE A 252 -4.08 -15.91 -6.17
CA PHE A 252 -4.26 -16.29 -4.77
C PHE A 252 -2.99 -15.95 -3.98
N LEU A 253 -3.14 -15.36 -2.79
CA LEU A 253 -2.04 -15.18 -1.83
C LEU A 253 -1.92 -16.34 -0.85
N ASP A 254 -2.70 -17.39 -1.05
CA ASP A 254 -2.71 -18.61 -0.26
C ASP A 254 -2.17 -19.81 -1.07
N THR A 255 -2.01 -20.94 -0.41
CA THR A 255 -1.84 -22.23 -1.07
C THR A 255 -3.15 -22.61 -1.74
N TYR A 256 -3.15 -22.81 -3.04
CA TYR A 256 -4.36 -23.00 -3.87
C TYR A 256 -4.22 -24.07 -4.97
N LYS A 257 -3.00 -24.46 -5.33
CA LYS A 257 -2.73 -25.22 -6.56
C LYS A 257 -3.46 -26.55 -6.60
N GLU A 258 -3.43 -27.30 -5.50
CA GLU A 258 -4.07 -28.61 -5.39
C GLU A 258 -5.59 -28.47 -5.45
N ASP A 259 -6.14 -27.50 -4.73
CA ASP A 259 -7.59 -27.25 -4.71
C ASP A 259 -8.09 -26.80 -6.08
N LEU A 260 -7.37 -25.90 -6.75
CA LEU A 260 -7.74 -25.45 -8.10
C LEU A 260 -7.59 -26.55 -9.14
N LYS A 261 -6.55 -27.39 -9.00
CA LYS A 261 -6.39 -28.57 -9.88
C LYS A 261 -7.55 -29.54 -9.70
N LYS A 262 -7.92 -29.83 -8.47
CA LYS A 262 -9.06 -30.72 -8.17
C LYS A 262 -10.37 -30.14 -8.70
N ALA A 263 -10.59 -28.82 -8.53
CA ALA A 263 -11.75 -28.13 -9.10
C ALA A 263 -11.83 -28.27 -10.63
N LEU A 264 -10.68 -28.24 -11.32
CA LEU A 264 -10.63 -28.47 -12.77
C LEU A 264 -10.90 -29.94 -13.14
N ASP A 265 -10.26 -30.89 -12.45
CA ASP A 265 -10.41 -32.33 -12.68
C ASP A 265 -11.86 -32.82 -12.46
N GLU A 266 -12.57 -32.20 -11.48
CA GLU A 266 -13.97 -32.46 -11.17
C GLU A 266 -14.97 -31.65 -12.05
N GLY A 267 -14.48 -30.82 -12.96
CA GLY A 267 -15.33 -30.01 -13.84
C GLY A 267 -16.05 -28.84 -13.15
N LEU A 268 -15.65 -28.46 -11.94
CA LEU A 268 -16.19 -27.30 -11.22
C LEU A 268 -15.78 -25.98 -11.87
N VAL A 269 -14.64 -25.97 -12.57
CA VAL A 269 -14.18 -24.91 -13.46
C VAL A 269 -13.71 -25.50 -14.77
N THR A 270 -13.73 -24.69 -15.81
CA THR A 270 -13.27 -25.05 -17.16
C THR A 270 -11.92 -24.41 -17.47
N GLU A 271 -11.14 -24.99 -18.36
CA GLU A 271 -9.91 -24.36 -18.89
C GLU A 271 -10.18 -22.97 -19.50
N LYS A 272 -11.35 -22.78 -20.12
CA LYS A 272 -11.76 -21.50 -20.69
C LYS A 272 -11.91 -20.42 -19.63
N GLU A 273 -12.46 -20.73 -18.45
CA GLU A 273 -12.57 -19.81 -17.32
C GLU A 273 -11.18 -19.47 -16.76
N LEU A 274 -10.28 -20.46 -16.64
CA LEU A 274 -8.89 -20.21 -16.26
C LEU A 274 -8.19 -19.27 -17.26
N ASP A 275 -8.34 -19.51 -18.57
CA ASP A 275 -7.75 -18.68 -19.62
C ASP A 275 -8.26 -17.26 -19.60
N GLN A 276 -9.54 -17.06 -19.31
CA GLN A 276 -10.11 -15.71 -19.16
C GLN A 276 -9.47 -14.93 -18.03
N ASN A 277 -9.28 -15.58 -16.88
CA ASN A 277 -8.73 -14.93 -15.69
C ASN A 277 -7.22 -14.67 -15.84
N ILE A 278 -6.44 -15.63 -16.34
CA ILE A 278 -4.99 -15.50 -16.58
C ILE A 278 -4.66 -14.27 -17.44
N LYS A 279 -5.54 -13.88 -18.37
CA LYS A 279 -5.35 -12.67 -19.18
C LYS A 279 -5.17 -11.40 -18.35
N GLY A 280 -5.79 -11.33 -17.15
CA GLY A 280 -5.58 -10.22 -16.21
C GLY A 280 -4.12 -10.11 -15.78
N ASN A 281 -3.51 -11.22 -15.38
CA ASN A 281 -2.10 -11.27 -14.98
C ASN A 281 -1.18 -10.95 -16.17
N LEU A 282 -1.45 -11.52 -17.35
CA LEU A 282 -0.64 -11.28 -18.55
C LEU A 282 -0.66 -9.79 -18.97
N ARG A 283 -1.81 -9.11 -18.85
CA ARG A 283 -1.89 -7.66 -19.11
C ARG A 283 -0.96 -6.86 -18.19
N ILE A 284 -0.89 -7.22 -16.91
CA ILE A 284 0.04 -6.57 -15.98
C ILE A 284 1.50 -6.81 -16.42
N LEU A 285 1.89 -8.04 -16.76
CA LEU A 285 3.24 -8.35 -17.21
C LEU A 285 3.61 -7.60 -18.50
N LEU A 286 2.68 -7.50 -19.45
CA LEU A 286 2.87 -6.73 -20.69
C LEU A 286 3.04 -5.23 -20.38
N ARG A 287 2.19 -4.66 -19.51
CA ARG A 287 2.29 -3.25 -19.10
C ARG A 287 3.57 -2.96 -18.32
N LEU A 288 4.10 -3.91 -17.58
CA LEU A 288 5.40 -3.80 -16.91
C LEU A 288 6.59 -3.96 -17.88
N GLY A 289 6.34 -4.36 -19.12
CA GLY A 289 7.38 -4.62 -20.13
C GLY A 289 8.21 -5.88 -19.85
N LEU A 290 7.67 -6.83 -19.08
CA LEU A 290 8.40 -8.05 -18.69
C LEU A 290 8.35 -9.15 -19.77
N MET A 291 7.57 -8.93 -20.81
CA MET A 291 7.40 -9.86 -21.95
C MET A 291 7.91 -9.25 -23.27
N ASP A 292 8.38 -8.02 -23.25
CA ASP A 292 8.91 -7.32 -24.42
C ASP A 292 10.46 -7.25 -24.34
N ASP A 293 11.11 -6.94 -25.49
CA ASP A 293 12.52 -6.61 -25.48
C ASP A 293 12.76 -5.38 -24.60
N PRO A 294 13.70 -5.45 -23.65
CA PRO A 294 14.02 -4.34 -22.75
C PRO A 294 14.32 -3.01 -23.45
N ILE A 295 14.84 -3.03 -24.67
CA ILE A 295 15.13 -1.82 -25.44
C ILE A 295 13.89 -0.96 -25.71
N ASN A 296 12.71 -1.57 -25.73
CA ASN A 296 11.44 -0.88 -25.96
C ASN A 296 10.83 -0.27 -24.68
N ASN A 297 11.33 -0.65 -23.51
CA ASN A 297 10.77 -0.22 -22.23
C ASN A 297 11.60 0.95 -21.67
N PRO A 298 11.02 2.17 -21.56
CA PRO A 298 11.75 3.35 -21.06
C PRO A 298 12.23 3.20 -19.61
N TYR A 299 11.70 2.25 -18.86
CA TYR A 299 12.07 1.98 -17.47
C TYR A 299 13.14 0.89 -17.34
N SER A 300 13.59 0.27 -18.42
CA SER A 300 14.52 -0.88 -18.39
C SER A 300 15.91 -0.53 -17.85
N GLU A 301 16.30 0.74 -17.93
CA GLU A 301 17.64 1.19 -17.53
C GLU A 301 17.71 1.64 -16.05
N ILE A 302 16.57 1.80 -15.38
CA ILE A 302 16.51 2.16 -13.96
C ILE A 302 17.22 1.08 -13.13
N GLY A 303 18.18 1.49 -12.28
CA GLY A 303 18.97 0.57 -11.46
C GLY A 303 20.06 -0.19 -12.23
N ILE A 304 20.13 -0.06 -13.55
CA ILE A 304 21.20 -0.64 -14.39
C ILE A 304 22.27 0.42 -14.68
N LYS A 305 21.86 1.58 -15.18
CA LYS A 305 22.77 2.72 -15.44
C LYS A 305 22.98 3.59 -14.21
N ASP A 306 21.98 3.66 -13.33
CA ASP A 306 22.08 4.40 -12.09
C ASP A 306 22.89 3.61 -11.06
N THR A 307 23.95 4.22 -10.53
CA THR A 307 24.79 3.60 -9.49
C THR A 307 24.51 4.14 -8.10
N VAL A 308 23.83 5.29 -8.00
CA VAL A 308 23.50 5.95 -6.74
C VAL A 308 22.16 5.46 -6.22
N GLU A 309 22.16 4.95 -5.01
CA GLU A 309 20.94 4.50 -4.33
C GLU A 309 19.97 5.68 -4.12
N PRO A 310 18.71 5.61 -4.60
CA PRO A 310 17.79 6.75 -4.59
C PRO A 310 17.58 7.38 -3.20
N TRP A 311 17.38 6.54 -2.18
CA TRP A 311 17.19 6.98 -0.79
C TRP A 311 18.37 7.73 -0.16
N THR A 312 19.53 7.81 -0.84
CA THR A 312 20.68 8.60 -0.37
C THR A 312 20.73 9.99 -0.97
N LYS A 313 19.98 10.23 -2.05
CA LYS A 313 19.97 11.49 -2.79
C LYS A 313 19.33 12.62 -1.99
N GLN A 314 19.86 13.85 -2.16
CA GLN A 314 19.37 15.01 -1.43
C GLN A 314 17.95 15.39 -1.84
N GLU A 315 17.63 15.32 -3.14
CA GLU A 315 16.28 15.61 -3.64
C GLU A 315 15.21 14.71 -3.04
N VAL A 316 15.54 13.43 -2.75
CA VAL A 316 14.62 12.50 -2.09
C VAL A 316 14.43 12.87 -0.62
N LYS A 317 15.51 13.24 0.08
CA LYS A 317 15.43 13.73 1.46
C LYS A 317 14.61 15.02 1.56
N ASP A 318 14.77 15.92 0.59
CA ASP A 318 14.00 17.16 0.51
C ASP A 318 12.52 16.90 0.24
N LEU A 319 12.20 15.90 -0.60
CA LEU A 319 10.82 15.46 -0.82
C LEU A 319 10.20 14.87 0.46
N VAL A 320 10.94 14.02 1.20
CA VAL A 320 10.47 13.52 2.50
C VAL A 320 10.21 14.67 3.47
N ARG A 321 11.16 15.62 3.57
CA ARG A 321 11.03 16.78 4.43
C ARG A 321 9.79 17.61 4.10
N LEU A 322 9.62 17.95 2.82
CA LEU A 322 8.46 18.71 2.34
C LEU A 322 7.15 17.99 2.67
N THR A 323 7.13 16.68 2.50
CA THR A 323 5.93 15.87 2.78
C THR A 323 5.60 15.88 4.28
N VAL A 324 6.61 15.74 5.14
CA VAL A 324 6.43 15.81 6.59
C VAL A 324 5.97 17.23 7.00
N ASP A 325 6.61 18.27 6.50
CA ASP A 325 6.25 19.66 6.83
C ASP A 325 4.79 19.96 6.47
N LYS A 326 4.32 19.46 5.31
CA LYS A 326 2.92 19.64 4.87
C LYS A 326 1.92 18.73 5.59
N SER A 327 2.35 17.63 6.19
CA SER A 327 1.47 16.72 6.93
C SER A 327 1.14 17.19 8.35
N VAL A 328 1.82 18.22 8.84
CA VAL A 328 1.61 18.77 10.18
C VAL A 328 0.51 19.82 10.15
N VAL A 329 -0.59 19.54 10.87
CA VAL A 329 -1.77 20.42 10.93
C VAL A 329 -1.76 21.26 12.21
N LEU A 330 -1.81 22.59 12.07
CA LEU A 330 -1.92 23.51 13.19
C LEU A 330 -3.39 23.69 13.61
N LEU A 331 -3.83 22.94 14.61
CA LEU A 331 -5.23 22.95 15.07
C LEU A 331 -5.60 24.21 15.88
N LYS A 332 -4.63 24.79 16.60
CA LYS A 332 -4.88 25.95 17.47
C LYS A 332 -3.59 26.76 17.64
N ASN A 333 -3.70 28.08 17.54
CA ASN A 333 -2.58 29.01 17.77
C ASN A 333 -3.08 30.31 18.40
N ASP A 334 -3.50 30.24 19.66
CA ASP A 334 -4.02 31.39 20.39
C ASP A 334 -2.94 32.46 20.56
N LYS A 335 -3.31 33.68 20.25
CA LYS A 335 -2.43 34.86 20.35
C LYS A 335 -1.16 34.78 19.47
N GLY A 336 -1.12 33.92 18.47
CA GLY A 336 0.05 33.76 17.59
C GLY A 336 1.29 33.29 18.34
N PHE A 337 1.12 32.34 19.28
CA PHE A 337 2.24 31.78 20.08
C PHE A 337 3.27 31.06 19.21
N LEU A 338 2.82 30.38 18.17
CA LEU A 338 3.66 29.71 17.17
C LEU A 338 3.77 30.58 15.89
N PRO A 339 4.93 30.57 15.19
CA PRO A 339 6.17 29.89 15.56
C PRO A 339 6.84 30.49 16.78
N LEU A 340 7.60 29.70 17.51
CA LEU A 340 8.33 30.14 18.69
C LEU A 340 9.38 31.19 18.29
N ASP A 341 9.43 32.33 18.99
CA ASP A 341 10.46 33.37 18.79
C ASP A 341 11.78 32.93 19.47
N VAL A 342 12.68 32.37 18.67
CA VAL A 342 13.99 31.85 19.14
C VAL A 342 14.83 32.91 19.85
N LYS A 343 14.59 34.21 19.61
CA LYS A 343 15.30 35.30 20.30
C LYS A 343 14.84 35.51 21.73
N LYS A 344 13.60 35.14 22.05
CA LYS A 344 13.00 35.29 23.38
C LYS A 344 13.13 34.02 24.25
N ILE A 345 13.33 32.88 23.63
CA ILE A 345 13.40 31.59 24.33
C ILE A 345 14.82 31.31 24.78
N LYS A 346 14.99 30.93 26.04
CA LYS A 346 16.28 30.56 26.63
C LYS A 346 16.37 29.07 26.92
N LYS A 347 15.22 28.45 27.20
CA LYS A 347 15.13 27.03 27.57
C LYS A 347 13.89 26.39 26.94
N ILE A 348 14.00 25.13 26.53
CA ILE A 348 12.90 24.29 26.04
C ILE A 348 12.94 22.96 26.81
N ALA A 349 11.80 22.59 27.42
CA ALA A 349 11.60 21.26 27.95
C ALA A 349 10.91 20.39 26.88
N VAL A 350 11.53 19.27 26.55
CA VAL A 350 10.96 18.23 25.66
C VAL A 350 10.63 17.03 26.55
N ILE A 351 9.36 16.69 26.66
CA ILE A 351 8.85 15.73 27.62
C ILE A 351 8.18 14.56 26.91
N GLY A 352 8.52 13.35 27.31
CA GLY A 352 7.92 12.11 26.86
C GLY A 352 8.81 11.26 25.95
N ASN A 353 8.70 9.95 26.06
CA ASN A 353 9.54 8.98 25.36
C ASN A 353 9.39 9.04 23.84
N ARG A 354 8.21 9.43 23.35
CA ARG A 354 7.92 9.51 21.91
C ARG A 354 8.66 10.64 21.21
N CYS A 355 9.15 11.61 21.96
CA CYS A 355 9.92 12.72 21.39
C CYS A 355 11.27 12.28 20.79
N ASP A 356 11.82 11.16 21.24
CA ASP A 356 13.09 10.62 20.73
C ASP A 356 12.90 9.31 19.95
N SER A 357 11.77 9.19 19.27
CA SER A 357 11.47 8.00 18.50
C SER A 357 10.83 8.32 17.15
N VAL A 358 11.17 7.56 16.14
CA VAL A 358 10.45 7.41 14.89
C VAL A 358 9.96 5.97 14.84
N TYR A 359 8.65 5.79 14.80
CA TYR A 359 8.04 4.47 14.81
C TYR A 359 7.99 3.91 13.40
N GLY A 360 8.46 2.69 13.24
CA GLY A 360 8.21 1.90 12.03
C GLY A 360 6.91 1.13 12.18
N ASP A 361 6.14 1.08 11.13
CA ASP A 361 4.94 0.24 11.03
C ASP A 361 5.14 -0.91 10.04
N TRP A 362 4.05 -1.64 9.75
CA TRP A 362 4.11 -2.76 8.81
C TRP A 362 4.46 -2.31 7.39
N TYR A 363 4.02 -1.13 6.97
CA TYR A 363 4.08 -0.65 5.60
C TYR A 363 5.15 0.41 5.34
N GLY A 364 5.96 0.74 6.35
CA GLY A 364 7.03 1.73 6.25
C GLY A 364 8.36 1.19 5.76
N GLY A 365 8.60 -0.10 5.91
CA GLY A 365 9.91 -0.69 5.58
C GLY A 365 11.05 -0.23 6.50
N LYS A 366 12.29 -0.41 6.04
CA LYS A 366 13.49 0.00 6.76
C LYS A 366 13.95 1.38 6.28
N MET A 367 13.88 2.36 7.16
CA MET A 367 14.32 3.72 6.89
C MET A 367 15.85 3.79 6.66
N SER A 368 16.27 4.62 5.69
CA SER A 368 17.68 4.91 5.41
C SER A 368 18.31 5.79 6.48
N TYR A 369 17.52 6.70 7.05
CA TYR A 369 17.88 7.59 8.16
C TYR A 369 16.63 7.89 8.99
N ARG A 370 16.83 8.45 10.17
CA ARG A 370 15.72 8.95 11.00
C ARG A 370 16.12 10.26 11.65
N ILE A 371 15.16 11.17 11.77
CA ILE A 371 15.27 12.40 12.54
C ILE A 371 14.11 12.41 13.53
N THR A 372 14.42 12.39 14.82
CA THR A 372 13.37 12.45 15.85
C THR A 372 13.01 13.91 16.16
N PRO A 373 11.82 14.19 16.71
CA PRO A 373 11.46 15.54 17.19
C PRO A 373 12.52 16.12 18.13
N LEU A 374 13.05 15.32 19.05
CA LEU A 374 14.11 15.76 19.97
C LEU A 374 15.40 16.13 19.25
N MET A 375 15.82 15.36 18.23
CA MET A 375 17.01 15.66 17.43
C MET A 375 16.84 17.00 16.71
N ALA A 376 15.72 17.21 16.04
CA ALA A 376 15.44 18.45 15.30
C ALA A 376 15.36 19.67 16.23
N ILE A 377 14.71 19.54 17.39
CA ILE A 377 14.64 20.60 18.40
C ILE A 377 16.03 20.93 18.93
N LYS A 378 16.86 19.94 19.25
CA LYS A 378 18.24 20.16 19.72
C LYS A 378 19.10 20.86 18.68
N GLU A 379 18.97 20.52 17.41
CA GLU A 379 19.71 21.16 16.30
C GLU A 379 19.37 22.65 16.20
N VAL A 380 18.08 22.99 16.12
CA VAL A 380 17.62 24.38 16.05
C VAL A 380 17.98 25.14 17.31
N ALA A 381 17.83 24.55 18.49
CA ALA A 381 18.15 25.15 19.76
C ALA A 381 19.66 25.47 19.89
N ALA A 382 20.52 24.55 19.50
CA ALA A 382 21.98 24.75 19.51
C ALA A 382 22.42 25.91 18.63
N ALA A 383 21.81 26.04 17.42
CA ALA A 383 22.08 27.15 16.49
C ALA A 383 21.65 28.52 17.06
N ASN A 384 20.77 28.54 18.06
CA ASN A 384 20.21 29.79 18.65
C ASN A 384 20.59 29.98 20.14
N GLY A 385 21.50 29.19 20.69
CA GLY A 385 21.95 29.29 22.08
C GLY A 385 20.85 28.98 23.11
N ILE A 386 19.90 28.09 22.75
CA ILE A 386 18.79 27.69 23.60
C ILE A 386 19.14 26.37 24.32
N GLU A 387 18.96 26.33 25.64
CA GLU A 387 19.11 25.11 26.43
C GLU A 387 17.94 24.16 26.19
N VAL A 388 18.22 22.89 25.88
CA VAL A 388 17.20 21.85 25.75
C VAL A 388 17.32 20.84 26.88
N ARG A 389 16.25 20.69 27.65
CA ARG A 389 16.11 19.65 28.67
C ARG A 389 15.16 18.59 28.16
N PHE A 390 15.63 17.35 28.04
CA PHE A 390 14.80 16.21 27.72
C PHE A 390 14.44 15.41 28.98
N VAL A 391 13.16 15.10 29.14
CA VAL A 391 12.62 14.34 30.25
C VAL A 391 11.82 13.16 29.70
N PRO A 392 12.29 11.92 29.81
CA PRO A 392 11.54 10.75 29.39
C PRO A 392 10.30 10.56 30.28
N ASN A 393 9.26 9.94 29.72
CA ASN A 393 8.02 9.65 30.46
C ASN A 393 8.11 8.28 31.16
N ASP A 394 9.11 8.12 32.02
CA ASP A 394 9.25 7.02 32.94
C ASP A 394 9.02 7.50 34.42
N LYS A 395 9.10 6.61 35.38
CA LYS A 395 8.85 6.96 36.79
C LYS A 395 9.80 8.04 37.33
N GLU A 396 11.06 8.01 36.88
CA GLU A 396 12.07 9.01 37.26
C GLU A 396 11.83 10.34 36.56
N GLY A 397 11.46 10.30 35.25
CA GLY A 397 11.14 11.49 34.49
C GLY A 397 9.90 12.23 34.96
N LEU A 398 8.86 11.52 35.39
CA LEU A 398 7.67 12.13 36.02
C LEU A 398 7.99 12.88 37.29
N ALA A 399 8.88 12.35 38.13
CA ALA A 399 9.35 13.03 39.37
C ALA A 399 10.16 14.31 39.01
N GLN A 400 10.95 14.29 37.93
CA GLN A 400 11.72 15.46 37.45
C GLN A 400 10.84 16.53 36.80
N THR A 401 9.68 16.16 36.18
CA THR A 401 8.74 17.14 35.60
C THR A 401 8.00 17.95 36.65
N THR A 402 7.77 17.38 37.82
CA THR A 402 7.14 18.09 38.96
C THR A 402 8.10 19.06 39.69
N ALA A 403 9.40 18.92 39.45
CA ALA A 403 10.45 19.76 40.06
C ALA A 403 11.03 20.82 39.08
N ALA A 404 10.53 20.93 37.86
CA ALA A 404 10.97 21.86 36.82
C ALA A 404 9.93 22.92 36.52
#